data_df18b363566b8b3d83ba17175917db2e
#
_entry.id   df18b363566b8b3d83ba17175917db2e
#
_cell.length_a   1.000
_cell.length_b   1.000
_cell.length_c   1.000
_cell.angle_alpha   90.00
_cell.angle_beta   90.00
_cell.angle_gamma   90.00
#
_symmetry.space_group_name_H-M   'P 1'
#
loop_
_entity.id
_entity.type
_entity.pdbx_description
1 polymer ?
#
loop_
_entity_poly.entity_id
_entity_poly.type
_entity_poly.pdbx_seq_one_letter_code
_entity_poly.pdbx_strand_id
1 'polypeptide(L)'
;MYKSFTAGTKKEAEFLAAEYNLKRKEKPKDVTVGDAIDGYIANKDGVLSPSTIAGYRNIRKNQLQELMDVPLSKLTNVMVQAAINREAHTLSAKSVRNAHGLLTASVAMYMPDFVFRTTLPAKEHKVKDLPSPKQIIDAVKGTDVELPAMLAMWLSLRMSEVRGIRYKDITENGILTIRNVRIAMAGQIEKEKTKTFHSTRQLVLPERILNMIGEGEPDDYVVNLSASTIYKHFVNTILEKTGKHMTFHDLRHVNASIMLALGVPDKYAMERGGWSTPSTLKNVYQHTFSEERIATDQKIDGYMEGFFKDE
;
A
#
# COMPACT_ATOMS: atom_id res chain seq x y z
N MET A 1 -44.39 -8.11 24.71
CA MET A 1 -45.15 -7.49 23.61
C MET A 1 -45.98 -8.59 22.97
N TYR A 2 -47.32 -8.46 23.02
CA TYR A 2 -48.22 -9.43 22.40
C TYR A 2 -48.43 -9.01 20.92
N LYS A 3 -48.40 -9.97 20.01
CA LYS A 3 -48.69 -9.76 18.59
C LYS A 3 -49.98 -10.54 18.27
N SER A 4 -50.99 -9.86 17.74
CA SER A 4 -52.25 -10.47 17.34
C SER A 4 -52.23 -10.82 15.85
N PHE A 5 -52.83 -11.95 15.48
CA PHE A 5 -52.99 -12.36 14.14
C PHE A 5 -54.50 -12.43 13.81
N THR A 6 -54.91 -11.75 12.77
CA THR A 6 -56.29 -11.73 12.28
C THR A 6 -56.35 -12.47 10.91
N ALA A 7 -57.23 -13.45 10.80
CA ALA A 7 -57.45 -14.21 9.58
C ALA A 7 -58.95 -14.57 9.42
N GLY A 8 -59.33 -15.02 8.26
CA GLY A 8 -60.74 -15.38 7.96
C GLY A 8 -61.26 -16.58 8.78
N THR A 9 -60.37 -17.45 9.22
CA THR A 9 -60.67 -18.61 10.06
C THR A 9 -59.68 -18.76 11.23
N LYS A 10 -60.13 -19.43 12.30
CA LYS A 10 -59.30 -19.74 13.44
C LYS A 10 -58.06 -20.58 13.04
N LYS A 11 -58.22 -21.54 12.11
CA LYS A 11 -57.10 -22.34 11.62
C LYS A 11 -56.01 -21.52 10.92
N GLU A 12 -56.42 -20.56 10.09
CA GLU A 12 -55.49 -19.66 9.41
C GLU A 12 -54.75 -18.75 10.42
N ALA A 13 -55.45 -18.23 11.45
CA ALA A 13 -54.81 -17.44 12.49
C ALA A 13 -53.78 -18.25 13.31
N GLU A 14 -54.11 -19.52 13.63
CA GLU A 14 -53.19 -20.46 14.28
C GLU A 14 -52.01 -20.81 13.40
N PHE A 15 -52.20 -21.00 12.08
CA PHE A 15 -51.14 -21.22 11.11
C PHE A 15 -50.20 -20.01 11.05
N LEU A 16 -50.73 -18.80 10.92
CA LEU A 16 -49.92 -17.56 10.89
C LEU A 16 -49.16 -17.36 12.20
N ALA A 17 -49.74 -17.71 13.32
CA ALA A 17 -49.07 -17.66 14.62
C ALA A 17 -47.95 -18.71 14.73
N ALA A 18 -48.20 -19.91 14.20
CA ALA A 18 -47.19 -20.99 14.15
C ALA A 18 -46.04 -20.64 13.20
N GLU A 19 -46.34 -20.13 12.02
CA GLU A 19 -45.33 -19.67 11.05
C GLU A 19 -44.49 -18.53 11.61
N TYR A 20 -45.10 -17.57 12.28
CA TYR A 20 -44.40 -16.48 12.96
C TYR A 20 -43.49 -17.01 14.08
N ASN A 21 -43.95 -18.00 14.85
CA ASN A 21 -43.17 -18.60 15.93
C ASN A 21 -42.03 -19.46 15.39
N LEU A 22 -42.20 -20.13 14.24
CA LEU A 22 -41.14 -20.84 13.53
C LEU A 22 -40.09 -19.86 12.99
N LYS A 23 -40.50 -18.81 12.30
CA LYS A 23 -39.60 -17.73 11.83
C LYS A 23 -38.89 -16.98 12.98
N ARG A 24 -39.54 -16.93 14.18
CA ARG A 24 -38.93 -16.35 15.38
C ARG A 24 -37.98 -17.30 16.08
N LYS A 25 -38.19 -18.63 15.99
CA LYS A 25 -37.25 -19.65 16.49
C LYS A 25 -36.03 -19.81 15.61
N GLU A 26 -36.17 -19.60 14.33
CA GLU A 26 -35.07 -19.40 13.38
C GLU A 26 -34.58 -17.94 13.40
N LYS A 27 -34.28 -17.40 14.58
CA LYS A 27 -33.40 -16.24 14.58
C LYS A 27 -32.08 -16.71 13.95
N PRO A 28 -31.69 -16.12 12.81
CA PRO A 28 -30.35 -16.36 12.30
C PRO A 28 -29.42 -16.12 13.45
N LYS A 29 -28.49 -17.07 13.69
CA LYS A 29 -27.42 -16.93 14.67
C LYS A 29 -26.90 -15.50 14.56
N ASP A 30 -26.98 -14.72 15.62
CA ASP A 30 -26.66 -13.31 15.59
C ASP A 30 -25.22 -13.17 15.07
N VAL A 31 -25.02 -12.65 13.87
CA VAL A 31 -23.71 -12.56 13.19
C VAL A 31 -22.80 -11.72 14.07
N THR A 32 -21.67 -12.25 14.46
CA THR A 32 -20.67 -11.50 15.23
C THR A 32 -19.84 -10.59 14.31
N VAL A 33 -19.12 -9.64 14.90
CA VAL A 33 -18.16 -8.80 14.17
C VAL A 33 -17.11 -9.68 13.46
N GLY A 34 -16.64 -10.74 14.13
CA GLY A 34 -15.70 -11.70 13.55
C GLY A 34 -16.28 -12.42 12.33
N ASP A 35 -17.52 -12.91 12.43
CA ASP A 35 -18.22 -13.56 11.30
C ASP A 35 -18.41 -12.57 10.14
N ALA A 36 -18.73 -11.31 10.43
CA ALA A 36 -18.88 -10.27 9.41
C ALA A 36 -17.56 -9.99 8.67
N ILE A 37 -16.43 -9.94 9.39
CA ILE A 37 -15.12 -9.76 8.78
C ILE A 37 -14.74 -10.99 7.94
N ASP A 38 -14.96 -12.20 8.45
CA ASP A 38 -14.68 -13.43 7.73
C ASP A 38 -15.53 -13.53 6.45
N GLY A 39 -16.82 -13.18 6.52
CA GLY A 39 -17.71 -13.09 5.37
C GLY A 39 -17.27 -12.04 4.34
N TYR A 40 -16.83 -10.86 4.81
CA TYR A 40 -16.28 -9.81 3.93
C TYR A 40 -15.02 -10.29 3.20
N ILE A 41 -14.09 -10.94 3.92
CA ILE A 41 -12.87 -11.50 3.33
C ILE A 41 -13.21 -12.54 2.28
N ALA A 42 -14.12 -13.47 2.57
CA ALA A 42 -14.55 -14.49 1.62
C ALA A 42 -15.17 -13.91 0.35
N ASN A 43 -16.03 -12.88 0.48
CA ASN A 43 -16.65 -12.20 -0.66
C ASN A 43 -15.67 -11.40 -1.52
N LYS A 44 -14.52 -11.01 -0.97
CA LYS A 44 -13.48 -10.25 -1.69
C LYS A 44 -12.32 -11.12 -2.17
N ASP A 45 -12.27 -12.39 -1.78
CA ASP A 45 -11.25 -13.32 -2.26
C ASP A 45 -11.42 -13.55 -3.76
N GLY A 46 -10.31 -13.57 -4.49
CA GLY A 46 -10.30 -13.59 -5.96
C GLY A 46 -10.51 -12.22 -6.66
N VAL A 47 -11.16 -11.24 -6.01
CA VAL A 47 -11.34 -9.88 -6.54
C VAL A 47 -10.22 -8.94 -6.09
N LEU A 48 -9.90 -8.96 -4.80
CA LEU A 48 -8.80 -8.18 -4.26
C LEU A 48 -7.46 -8.89 -4.44
N SER A 49 -6.37 -8.12 -4.33
CA SER A 49 -5.04 -8.72 -4.43
C SER A 49 -4.80 -9.70 -3.27
N PRO A 50 -4.07 -10.80 -3.52
CA PRO A 50 -3.73 -11.77 -2.46
C PRO A 50 -3.05 -11.13 -1.25
N SER A 51 -2.21 -10.10 -1.46
CA SER A 51 -1.58 -9.35 -0.37
C SER A 51 -2.59 -8.56 0.47
N THR A 52 -3.65 -8.03 -0.15
CA THR A 52 -4.74 -7.35 0.57
C THR A 52 -5.52 -8.34 1.44
N ILE A 53 -5.86 -9.49 0.87
CA ILE A 53 -6.56 -10.56 1.61
C ILE A 53 -5.71 -11.08 2.76
N ALA A 54 -4.42 -11.31 2.55
CA ALA A 54 -3.49 -11.68 3.63
C ALA A 54 -3.42 -10.62 4.74
N GLY A 55 -3.40 -9.34 4.36
CA GLY A 55 -3.47 -8.22 5.31
C GLY A 55 -4.77 -8.22 6.13
N TYR A 56 -5.90 -8.47 5.49
CA TYR A 56 -7.19 -8.58 6.19
C TYR A 56 -7.25 -9.77 7.15
N ARG A 57 -6.75 -10.94 6.73
CA ARG A 57 -6.64 -12.11 7.62
C ARG A 57 -5.73 -11.84 8.82
N ASN A 58 -4.65 -11.09 8.63
CA ASN A 58 -3.78 -10.69 9.74
C ASN A 58 -4.49 -9.73 10.71
N ILE A 59 -5.24 -8.74 10.21
CA ILE A 59 -6.06 -7.84 11.04
C ILE A 59 -7.09 -8.68 11.84
N ARG A 60 -7.84 -9.55 11.16
CA ARG A 60 -8.85 -10.43 11.77
C ARG A 60 -8.27 -11.27 12.91
N LYS A 61 -7.04 -11.75 12.75
CA LYS A 61 -6.36 -12.60 13.73
C LYS A 61 -5.79 -11.83 14.92
N ASN A 62 -5.30 -10.60 14.73
CA ASN A 62 -4.43 -9.96 15.70
C ASN A 62 -4.93 -8.60 16.21
N GLN A 63 -5.97 -8.00 15.61
CA GLN A 63 -6.41 -6.66 15.95
C GLN A 63 -7.90 -6.64 16.30
N LEU A 64 -8.32 -5.68 17.14
CA LEU A 64 -9.70 -5.49 17.58
C LEU A 64 -10.34 -6.79 18.17
N GLN A 65 -9.55 -7.63 18.81
CA GLN A 65 -9.98 -8.97 19.24
C GLN A 65 -11.17 -8.93 20.21
N GLU A 66 -11.27 -7.92 21.03
CA GLU A 66 -12.38 -7.72 21.98
C GLU A 66 -13.75 -7.48 21.30
N LEU A 67 -13.74 -7.12 20.00
CA LEU A 67 -14.97 -6.94 19.24
C LEU A 67 -15.41 -8.22 18.53
N MET A 68 -14.51 -9.19 18.32
CA MET A 68 -14.75 -10.32 17.40
C MET A 68 -15.96 -11.18 17.80
N ASP A 69 -16.18 -11.36 19.09
CA ASP A 69 -17.32 -12.17 19.61
C ASP A 69 -18.57 -11.31 19.88
N VAL A 70 -18.53 -10.01 19.62
CA VAL A 70 -19.66 -9.12 19.81
C VAL A 70 -20.70 -9.32 18.70
N PRO A 71 -21.94 -9.67 19.04
CA PRO A 71 -23.03 -9.70 18.06
C PRO A 71 -23.22 -8.33 17.41
N LEU A 72 -23.43 -8.29 16.08
CA LEU A 72 -23.63 -7.02 15.36
C LEU A 72 -24.81 -6.21 15.93
N SER A 73 -25.87 -6.90 16.35
CA SER A 73 -27.04 -6.25 16.99
C SER A 73 -26.73 -5.51 18.30
N LYS A 74 -25.59 -5.83 18.93
CA LYS A 74 -25.14 -5.22 20.19
C LYS A 74 -23.94 -4.30 20.00
N LEU A 75 -23.42 -4.20 18.79
CA LEU A 75 -22.27 -3.33 18.49
C LEU A 75 -22.65 -1.85 18.71
N THR A 76 -21.83 -1.14 19.45
CA THR A 76 -22.01 0.30 19.71
C THR A 76 -20.76 1.09 19.34
N ASN A 77 -20.93 2.37 19.02
CA ASN A 77 -19.80 3.27 18.77
C ASN A 77 -18.86 3.41 19.99
N VAL A 78 -19.39 3.27 21.21
CA VAL A 78 -18.58 3.29 22.45
C VAL A 78 -17.63 2.11 22.51
N MET A 79 -18.12 0.90 22.17
CA MET A 79 -17.28 -0.30 22.13
C MET A 79 -16.20 -0.18 21.05
N VAL A 80 -16.56 0.32 19.86
CA VAL A 80 -15.60 0.53 18.77
C VAL A 80 -14.55 1.56 19.17
N GLN A 81 -14.95 2.68 19.80
CA GLN A 81 -13.99 3.70 20.24
C GLN A 81 -13.04 3.16 21.30
N ALA A 82 -13.54 2.38 22.26
CA ALA A 82 -12.70 1.75 23.29
C ALA A 82 -11.65 0.82 22.67
N ALA A 83 -12.07 -0.01 21.70
CA ALA A 83 -11.17 -0.90 20.95
C ALA A 83 -10.11 -0.10 20.17
N ILE A 84 -10.50 0.94 19.45
CA ILE A 84 -9.59 1.83 18.73
C ILE A 84 -8.58 2.50 19.67
N ASN A 85 -9.02 2.98 20.83
CA ASN A 85 -8.15 3.61 21.82
C ASN A 85 -7.09 2.61 22.33
N ARG A 86 -7.49 1.36 22.60
CA ARG A 86 -6.57 0.30 23.06
C ARG A 86 -5.52 -0.03 22.00
N GLU A 87 -5.95 -0.24 20.76
CA GLU A 87 -5.03 -0.50 19.64
C GLU A 87 -4.05 0.67 19.41
N ALA A 88 -4.50 1.91 19.62
CA ALA A 88 -3.69 3.10 19.42
C ALA A 88 -2.51 3.22 20.41
N HIS A 89 -2.55 2.53 21.55
CA HIS A 89 -1.42 2.49 22.49
C HIS A 89 -0.23 1.65 21.98
N THR A 90 -0.49 0.68 21.10
CA THR A 90 0.54 -0.28 20.67
C THR A 90 0.82 -0.24 19.17
N LEU A 91 -0.15 0.20 18.38
CA LEU A 91 -0.04 0.22 16.92
C LEU A 91 0.11 1.63 16.36
N SER A 92 0.73 1.70 15.16
CA SER A 92 0.79 2.96 14.42
C SER A 92 -0.61 3.44 14.00
N ALA A 93 -0.80 4.77 13.89
CA ALA A 93 -2.02 5.38 13.41
C ALA A 93 -2.51 4.78 12.07
N LYS A 94 -1.58 4.41 11.17
CA LYS A 94 -1.90 3.74 9.90
C LYS A 94 -2.49 2.35 10.12
N SER A 95 -1.92 1.55 11.03
CA SER A 95 -2.40 0.20 11.34
C SER A 95 -3.79 0.24 11.93
N VAL A 96 -4.04 1.14 12.90
CA VAL A 96 -5.36 1.35 13.51
C VAL A 96 -6.39 1.75 12.46
N ARG A 97 -6.04 2.68 11.56
CA ARG A 97 -6.94 3.10 10.46
C ARG A 97 -7.25 1.97 9.49
N ASN A 98 -6.30 1.09 9.21
CA ASN A 98 -6.53 -0.08 8.35
C ASN A 98 -7.49 -1.07 9.02
N ALA A 99 -7.32 -1.33 10.31
CA ALA A 99 -8.23 -2.19 11.07
C ALA A 99 -9.64 -1.62 11.13
N HIS A 100 -9.77 -0.33 11.44
CA HIS A 100 -11.05 0.37 11.42
C HIS A 100 -11.70 0.34 10.04
N GLY A 101 -10.93 0.53 8.95
CA GLY A 101 -11.43 0.45 7.57
C GLY A 101 -11.97 -0.93 7.22
N LEU A 102 -11.32 -2.00 7.65
CA LEU A 102 -11.83 -3.36 7.47
C LEU A 102 -13.12 -3.58 8.28
N LEU A 103 -13.13 -3.18 9.56
CA LEU A 103 -14.31 -3.27 10.43
C LEU A 103 -15.51 -2.56 9.80
N THR A 104 -15.34 -1.29 9.39
CA THR A 104 -16.44 -0.51 8.81
C THR A 104 -16.97 -1.11 7.51
N ALA A 105 -16.08 -1.57 6.63
CA ALA A 105 -16.48 -2.21 5.37
C ALA A 105 -17.22 -3.54 5.61
N SER A 106 -16.79 -4.31 6.61
CA SER A 106 -17.41 -5.60 6.95
C SER A 106 -18.78 -5.42 7.59
N VAL A 107 -18.88 -4.51 8.56
CA VAL A 107 -20.16 -4.21 9.24
C VAL A 107 -21.19 -3.64 8.26
N ALA A 108 -20.78 -2.76 7.35
CA ALA A 108 -21.67 -2.16 6.35
C ALA A 108 -22.36 -3.19 5.43
N MET A 109 -21.77 -4.39 5.24
CA MET A 109 -22.42 -5.46 4.46
C MET A 109 -23.69 -6.02 5.16
N TYR A 110 -23.72 -6.00 6.48
CA TYR A 110 -24.80 -6.58 7.29
C TYR A 110 -25.69 -5.52 7.94
N MET A 111 -25.11 -4.35 8.22
CA MET A 111 -25.78 -3.23 8.86
C MET A 111 -25.46 -1.93 8.10
N PRO A 112 -26.03 -1.70 6.91
CA PRO A 112 -25.71 -0.54 6.07
C PRO A 112 -26.06 0.80 6.75
N ASP A 113 -27.02 0.80 7.65
CA ASP A 113 -27.45 2.00 8.38
C ASP A 113 -26.63 2.29 9.65
N PHE A 114 -25.68 1.43 10.00
CA PHE A 114 -24.82 1.66 11.16
C PHE A 114 -23.77 2.72 10.85
N VAL A 115 -23.92 3.89 11.47
CA VAL A 115 -22.99 5.01 11.28
C VAL A 115 -21.87 4.94 12.32
N PHE A 116 -20.64 4.76 11.85
CA PHE A 116 -19.46 4.83 12.71
C PHE A 116 -19.15 6.27 13.09
N ARG A 117 -19.17 6.57 14.41
CA ARG A 117 -18.83 7.88 15.00
C ARG A 117 -17.58 7.72 15.86
N THR A 118 -16.45 7.35 15.23
CA THR A 118 -15.19 7.06 15.91
C THR A 118 -14.13 8.09 15.57
N THR A 119 -13.38 8.51 16.59
CA THR A 119 -12.18 9.34 16.43
C THR A 119 -10.97 8.43 16.19
N LEU A 120 -10.26 8.67 15.12
CA LEU A 120 -9.08 7.88 14.76
C LEU A 120 -7.79 8.65 15.05
N PRO A 121 -6.68 7.96 15.41
CA PRO A 121 -5.39 8.61 15.63
C PRO A 121 -4.99 9.48 14.43
N ALA A 122 -4.41 10.65 14.69
CA ALA A 122 -3.92 11.53 13.63
C ALA A 122 -2.81 10.84 12.80
N LYS A 123 -2.77 11.12 11.50
CA LYS A 123 -1.66 10.65 10.66
C LYS A 123 -0.43 11.49 10.99
N GLU A 124 0.63 10.83 11.41
CA GLU A 124 1.93 11.48 11.56
C GLU A 124 2.62 11.54 10.19
N HIS A 125 3.04 12.72 9.80
CA HIS A 125 3.92 12.94 8.66
C HIS A 125 5.36 13.05 9.19
N LYS A 126 6.12 11.95 9.08
CA LYS A 126 7.54 11.96 9.41
C LYS A 126 8.33 12.29 8.14
N VAL A 127 9.01 13.42 8.15
CA VAL A 127 10.04 13.72 7.14
C VAL A 127 11.19 12.77 7.37
N LYS A 128 11.57 12.02 6.36
CA LYS A 128 12.71 11.08 6.43
C LYS A 128 13.99 11.84 6.04
N ASP A 129 15.00 11.72 6.84
CA ASP A 129 16.36 12.12 6.47
C ASP A 129 17.00 10.98 5.66
N LEU A 130 16.95 11.09 4.33
CA LEU A 130 17.49 10.09 3.42
C LEU A 130 18.94 10.42 3.04
N PRO A 131 19.78 9.40 2.76
CA PRO A 131 21.09 9.63 2.16
C PRO A 131 20.95 10.31 0.80
N SER A 132 21.97 11.09 0.40
CA SER A 132 22.02 11.67 -0.94
C SER A 132 22.12 10.58 -2.02
N PRO A 133 21.74 10.84 -3.28
CA PRO A 133 21.84 9.88 -4.37
C PRO A 133 23.26 9.31 -4.51
N LYS A 134 24.29 10.16 -4.33
CA LYS A 134 25.71 9.76 -4.37
C LYS A 134 26.02 8.78 -3.25
N GLN A 135 25.64 9.07 -2.01
CA GLN A 135 25.85 8.18 -0.86
C GLN A 135 25.18 6.81 -1.06
N ILE A 136 23.97 6.79 -1.65
CA ILE A 136 23.27 5.54 -1.96
C ILE A 136 24.06 4.72 -2.98
N ILE A 137 24.48 5.33 -4.09
CA ILE A 137 25.26 4.67 -5.13
C ILE A 137 26.55 4.10 -4.57
N ASP A 138 27.32 4.90 -3.82
CA ASP A 138 28.60 4.50 -3.21
C ASP A 138 28.37 3.35 -2.20
N ALA A 139 27.24 3.38 -1.46
CA ALA A 139 26.92 2.37 -0.47
C ALA A 139 26.60 1.01 -1.11
N VAL A 140 25.81 0.97 -2.17
CA VAL A 140 25.39 -0.30 -2.80
C VAL A 140 26.39 -0.86 -3.78
N LYS A 141 27.38 -0.09 -4.21
CA LYS A 141 28.39 -0.47 -5.21
C LYS A 141 29.11 -1.76 -4.80
N GLY A 142 29.16 -2.72 -5.73
CA GLY A 142 29.81 -4.01 -5.54
C GLY A 142 29.06 -4.98 -4.63
N THR A 143 27.83 -4.65 -4.19
CA THR A 143 26.98 -5.53 -3.40
C THR A 143 25.97 -6.27 -4.29
N ASP A 144 25.37 -7.35 -3.77
CA ASP A 144 24.31 -8.10 -4.44
C ASP A 144 23.01 -7.29 -4.67
N VAL A 145 22.86 -6.17 -3.98
CA VAL A 145 21.72 -5.26 -4.13
C VAL A 145 22.00 -4.05 -5.02
N GLU A 146 23.19 -3.95 -5.62
CA GLU A 146 23.54 -2.83 -6.50
C GLU A 146 22.58 -2.73 -7.69
N LEU A 147 22.45 -3.78 -8.50
CA LEU A 147 21.54 -3.78 -9.65
C LEU A 147 20.08 -3.55 -9.25
N PRO A 148 19.48 -4.28 -8.26
CA PRO A 148 18.14 -3.98 -7.80
C PRO A 148 17.94 -2.53 -7.36
N ALA A 149 18.89 -1.97 -6.62
CA ALA A 149 18.81 -0.59 -6.12
C ALA A 149 18.89 0.43 -7.27
N MET A 150 19.79 0.21 -8.24
CA MET A 150 19.92 1.09 -9.41
C MET A 150 18.66 1.05 -10.28
N LEU A 151 18.06 -0.12 -10.52
CA LEU A 151 16.78 -0.25 -11.23
C LEU A 151 15.66 0.52 -10.51
N ALA A 152 15.59 0.44 -9.18
CA ALA A 152 14.57 1.14 -8.40
C ALA A 152 14.81 2.66 -8.36
N MET A 153 16.05 3.10 -8.15
CA MET A 153 16.40 4.51 -8.01
C MET A 153 16.42 5.24 -9.35
N TRP A 154 17.03 4.66 -10.38
CA TRP A 154 17.21 5.34 -11.67
C TRP A 154 15.95 5.28 -12.55
N LEU A 155 15.26 4.13 -12.54
CA LEU A 155 14.08 3.90 -13.38
C LEU A 155 12.75 4.01 -12.61
N SER A 156 12.80 4.34 -11.34
CA SER A 156 11.61 4.44 -10.48
C SER A 156 10.80 3.14 -10.39
N LEU A 157 11.44 1.97 -10.38
CA LEU A 157 10.77 0.69 -10.34
C LEU A 157 10.36 0.28 -8.92
N ARG A 158 9.21 -0.39 -8.79
CA ARG A 158 8.79 -1.03 -7.52
C ARG A 158 9.58 -2.33 -7.33
N MET A 159 9.77 -2.76 -6.08
CA MET A 159 10.41 -4.06 -5.76
C MET A 159 9.84 -5.22 -6.59
N SER A 160 8.53 -5.28 -6.72
CA SER A 160 7.87 -6.33 -7.50
C SER A 160 8.10 -6.22 -9.00
N GLU A 161 8.27 -5.01 -9.52
CA GLU A 161 8.63 -4.74 -10.92
C GLU A 161 10.09 -5.12 -11.17
N VAL A 162 11.02 -4.68 -10.31
CA VAL A 162 12.46 -5.04 -10.39
C VAL A 162 12.63 -6.56 -10.44
N ARG A 163 11.93 -7.29 -9.59
CA ARG A 163 11.99 -8.76 -9.54
C ARG A 163 11.25 -9.46 -10.68
N GLY A 164 10.34 -8.75 -11.35
CA GLY A 164 9.54 -9.29 -12.44
C GLY A 164 10.16 -9.11 -13.83
N ILE A 165 11.29 -8.39 -13.95
CA ILE A 165 11.98 -8.18 -15.23
C ILE A 165 12.63 -9.49 -15.68
N ARG A 166 12.34 -9.89 -16.92
CA ARG A 166 13.03 -10.98 -17.64
C ARG A 166 13.86 -10.40 -18.77
N TYR A 167 14.87 -11.13 -19.23
CA TYR A 167 15.71 -10.67 -20.34
C TYR A 167 14.89 -10.40 -21.61
N LYS A 168 13.88 -11.20 -21.92
CA LYS A 168 12.96 -10.97 -23.06
C LYS A 168 12.11 -9.68 -22.95
N ASP A 169 12.06 -9.05 -21.80
CA ASP A 169 11.35 -7.77 -21.62
C ASP A 169 12.21 -6.57 -22.07
N ILE A 170 13.46 -6.81 -22.43
CA ILE A 170 14.44 -5.82 -22.90
C ILE A 170 14.72 -6.11 -24.38
N THR A 171 14.49 -5.10 -25.23
CA THR A 171 14.79 -5.20 -26.65
C THR A 171 16.29 -4.96 -26.91
N GLU A 172 16.77 -5.35 -28.08
CA GLU A 172 18.16 -5.08 -28.54
C GLU A 172 18.54 -3.60 -28.52
N ASN A 173 17.54 -2.71 -28.71
CA ASN A 173 17.71 -1.26 -28.61
C ASN A 173 17.66 -0.74 -27.17
N GLY A 174 17.69 -1.59 -26.16
CA GLY A 174 17.68 -1.20 -24.74
C GLY A 174 16.34 -0.65 -24.25
N ILE A 175 15.21 -1.03 -24.85
CA ILE A 175 13.88 -0.63 -24.37
C ILE A 175 13.35 -1.73 -23.45
N LEU A 176 13.17 -1.38 -22.16
CA LEU A 176 12.53 -2.23 -21.17
C LEU A 176 11.01 -2.01 -21.19
N THR A 177 10.24 -3.08 -21.36
CA THR A 177 8.79 -3.08 -21.20
C THR A 177 8.41 -3.67 -19.84
N ILE A 178 7.87 -2.84 -18.93
CA ILE A 178 7.39 -3.29 -17.62
C ILE A 178 5.97 -3.83 -17.80
N ARG A 179 5.80 -5.15 -17.74
CA ARG A 179 4.53 -5.84 -17.90
C ARG A 179 4.24 -6.82 -16.78
N ASN A 180 5.25 -7.29 -16.08
CA ASN A 180 5.15 -8.35 -15.10
C ASN A 180 5.56 -7.86 -13.70
N VAL A 181 4.97 -8.45 -12.67
CA VAL A 181 5.35 -8.23 -11.28
C VAL A 181 5.50 -9.58 -10.57
N ARG A 182 6.57 -9.72 -9.78
CA ARG A 182 6.82 -10.90 -8.96
C ARG A 182 6.57 -10.55 -7.49
N ILE A 183 5.44 -11.04 -6.94
CA ILE A 183 5.00 -10.72 -5.58
C ILE A 183 5.47 -11.84 -4.65
N ALA A 184 6.08 -11.46 -3.51
CA ALA A 184 6.42 -12.41 -2.45
C ALA A 184 5.16 -12.72 -1.63
N MET A 185 4.71 -13.97 -1.69
CA MET A 185 3.72 -14.56 -0.78
C MET A 185 4.19 -15.97 -0.39
N ALA A 186 3.51 -16.63 0.54
CA ALA A 186 3.74 -18.05 0.83
C ALA A 186 3.52 -18.87 -0.45
N GLY A 187 4.62 -19.27 -1.10
CA GLY A 187 4.66 -19.65 -2.51
C GLY A 187 4.81 -18.40 -3.40
N GLN A 188 5.79 -18.39 -4.27
CA GLN A 188 5.99 -17.25 -5.19
C GLN A 188 4.83 -17.20 -6.19
N ILE A 189 4.03 -16.14 -6.11
CA ILE A 189 2.94 -15.90 -7.06
C ILE A 189 3.47 -14.92 -8.11
N GLU A 190 3.60 -15.40 -9.33
CA GLU A 190 3.84 -14.56 -10.49
C GLU A 190 2.49 -14.04 -10.99
N LYS A 191 2.42 -12.75 -11.25
CA LYS A 191 1.33 -12.14 -12.01
C LYS A 191 1.89 -11.63 -13.31
N GLU A 192 1.42 -12.16 -14.41
CA GLU A 192 1.80 -11.72 -15.76
C GLU A 192 1.25 -10.35 -16.14
N LYS A 193 0.44 -9.74 -15.27
CA LYS A 193 -0.11 -8.39 -15.51
C LYS A 193 0.19 -7.48 -14.34
N THR A 194 0.61 -6.26 -14.66
CA THR A 194 0.66 -5.18 -13.71
C THR A 194 -0.74 -4.89 -13.14
N LYS A 195 -0.81 -4.38 -11.91
CA LYS A 195 -2.05 -4.20 -11.15
C LYS A 195 -3.03 -3.22 -11.80
N THR A 196 -2.54 -2.32 -12.68
CA THR A 196 -3.34 -1.31 -13.39
C THR A 196 -2.78 -1.08 -14.79
N PHE A 197 -3.62 -0.60 -15.72
CA PHE A 197 -3.22 -0.22 -17.08
C PHE A 197 -2.04 0.78 -17.09
N HIS A 198 -2.03 1.75 -16.19
CA HIS A 198 -0.95 2.73 -16.04
C HIS A 198 0.39 2.14 -15.54
N SER A 199 0.40 0.88 -15.11
CA SER A 199 1.64 0.23 -14.65
C SER A 199 2.43 -0.40 -15.80
N THR A 200 1.81 -0.65 -16.96
CA THR A 200 2.50 -1.11 -18.17
C THR A 200 3.08 0.11 -18.86
N ARG A 201 4.40 0.16 -18.96
CA ARG A 201 5.13 1.29 -19.54
C ARG A 201 6.46 0.83 -20.12
N GLN A 202 7.00 1.62 -21.02
CA GLN A 202 8.32 1.41 -21.63
C GLN A 202 9.31 2.43 -21.12
N LEU A 203 10.53 1.99 -20.86
CA LEU A 203 11.63 2.84 -20.41
C LEU A 203 12.85 2.52 -21.25
N VAL A 204 13.56 3.54 -21.72
CA VAL A 204 14.87 3.38 -22.33
C VAL A 204 15.88 3.17 -21.22
N LEU A 205 16.63 2.08 -21.29
CA LEU A 205 17.67 1.75 -20.32
C LEU A 205 18.94 2.53 -20.66
N PRO A 206 19.55 3.23 -19.68
CA PRO A 206 20.87 3.79 -19.86
C PRO A 206 21.91 2.67 -20.08
N GLU A 207 22.94 2.94 -20.89
CA GLU A 207 24.01 1.99 -21.18
C GLU A 207 24.62 1.38 -19.91
N ARG A 208 24.82 2.19 -18.87
CA ARG A 208 25.33 1.70 -17.59
C ARG A 208 24.44 0.63 -16.95
N ILE A 209 23.11 0.78 -17.06
CA ILE A 209 22.16 -0.21 -16.54
C ILE A 209 22.19 -1.47 -17.40
N LEU A 210 22.26 -1.32 -18.74
CA LEU A 210 22.40 -2.46 -19.65
C LEU A 210 23.67 -3.28 -19.35
N ASN A 211 24.79 -2.60 -19.13
CA ASN A 211 26.05 -3.25 -18.78
C ASN A 211 26.01 -3.98 -17.42
N MET A 212 25.23 -3.47 -16.47
CA MET A 212 25.00 -4.14 -15.17
C MET A 212 24.07 -5.35 -15.28
N ILE A 213 23.09 -5.30 -16.19
CA ILE A 213 22.16 -6.41 -16.46
C ILE A 213 22.92 -7.56 -17.13
N GLY A 214 23.79 -7.26 -18.12
CA GLY A 214 24.49 -8.26 -18.88
C GLY A 214 23.57 -9.09 -19.78
N GLU A 215 24.06 -10.28 -20.16
CA GLU A 215 23.35 -11.23 -21.01
C GLU A 215 22.74 -12.37 -20.17
N GLY A 216 21.65 -12.95 -20.65
CA GLY A 216 20.99 -14.09 -20.02
C GLY A 216 19.92 -14.71 -20.93
N GLU A 217 19.40 -15.85 -20.53
CA GLU A 217 18.34 -16.53 -21.27
C GLU A 217 17.04 -15.71 -21.26
N PRO A 218 16.29 -15.68 -22.37
CA PRO A 218 15.12 -14.81 -22.52
C PRO A 218 14.09 -14.92 -21.38
N ASP A 219 13.86 -16.11 -20.86
CA ASP A 219 12.88 -16.38 -19.82
C ASP A 219 13.42 -16.25 -18.40
N ASP A 220 14.72 -16.06 -18.24
CA ASP A 220 15.34 -15.86 -16.95
C ASP A 220 15.04 -14.46 -16.37
N TYR A 221 15.03 -14.40 -15.04
CA TYR A 221 14.88 -13.13 -14.34
C TYR A 221 16.22 -12.41 -14.25
N VAL A 222 16.22 -11.12 -14.58
CA VAL A 222 17.37 -10.22 -14.40
C VAL A 222 17.78 -10.12 -12.92
N VAL A 223 16.82 -10.18 -12.00
CA VAL A 223 17.05 -10.16 -10.55
C VAL A 223 16.48 -11.41 -9.90
N ASN A 224 17.34 -12.33 -9.48
CA ASN A 224 16.95 -13.62 -8.93
C ASN A 224 16.78 -13.65 -7.39
N LEU A 225 17.09 -12.54 -6.71
CA LEU A 225 16.98 -12.47 -5.25
C LEU A 225 15.52 -12.43 -4.79
N SER A 226 15.25 -12.97 -3.58
CA SER A 226 13.94 -12.83 -2.95
C SER A 226 13.69 -11.39 -2.51
N ALA A 227 12.42 -10.99 -2.41
CA ALA A 227 12.07 -9.64 -1.91
C ALA A 227 12.59 -9.38 -0.49
N SER A 228 12.54 -10.40 0.37
CA SER A 228 13.05 -10.31 1.75
C SER A 228 14.58 -10.16 1.79
N THR A 229 15.29 -10.88 0.93
CA THR A 229 16.75 -10.78 0.80
C THR A 229 17.15 -9.38 0.35
N ILE A 230 16.58 -8.90 -0.78
CA ILE A 230 16.84 -7.55 -1.28
C ILE A 230 16.58 -6.50 -0.21
N TYR A 231 15.42 -6.59 0.44
CA TYR A 231 15.04 -5.64 1.49
C TYR A 231 16.03 -5.63 2.65
N LYS A 232 16.34 -6.82 3.20
CA LYS A 232 17.23 -6.95 4.36
C LYS A 232 18.65 -6.49 4.03
N HIS A 233 19.22 -6.94 2.90
CA HIS A 233 20.57 -6.58 2.50
C HIS A 233 20.66 -5.09 2.21
N PHE A 234 19.69 -4.52 1.47
CA PHE A 234 19.66 -3.09 1.17
C PHE A 234 19.61 -2.22 2.43
N VAL A 235 18.65 -2.50 3.35
CA VAL A 235 18.49 -1.71 4.58
C VAL A 235 19.75 -1.77 5.43
N ASN A 236 20.33 -2.96 5.60
CA ASN A 236 21.56 -3.14 6.38
C ASN A 236 22.76 -2.42 5.74
N THR A 237 22.95 -2.57 4.43
CA THR A 237 24.04 -1.93 3.68
C THR A 237 23.96 -0.39 3.79
N ILE A 238 22.77 0.18 3.60
CA ILE A 238 22.59 1.63 3.72
C ILE A 238 22.83 2.10 5.15
N LEU A 239 22.26 1.42 6.13
CA LEU A 239 22.44 1.79 7.54
C LEU A 239 23.92 1.73 7.96
N GLU A 240 24.62 0.66 7.61
CA GLU A 240 26.03 0.45 7.93
C GLU A 240 26.93 1.52 7.30
N LYS A 241 26.73 1.80 6.00
CA LYS A 241 27.64 2.70 5.26
C LYS A 241 27.27 4.19 5.37
N THR A 242 26.03 4.53 5.72
CA THR A 242 25.58 5.94 5.75
C THR A 242 25.11 6.39 7.14
N GLY A 243 24.89 5.47 8.08
CA GLY A 243 24.28 5.76 9.39
C GLY A 243 22.80 6.10 9.32
N LYS A 244 22.16 6.08 8.14
CA LYS A 244 20.76 6.47 7.93
C LYS A 244 19.89 5.27 7.62
N HIS A 245 18.66 5.25 8.17
CA HIS A 245 17.70 4.21 7.87
C HIS A 245 16.92 4.54 6.59
N MET A 246 16.97 3.67 5.60
CA MET A 246 16.28 3.83 4.33
C MET A 246 15.65 2.49 3.90
N THR A 247 14.39 2.51 3.47
CA THR A 247 13.73 1.33 2.90
C THR A 247 13.96 1.25 1.39
N PHE A 248 13.89 0.06 0.81
CA PHE A 248 14.03 -0.10 -0.66
C PHE A 248 13.00 0.73 -1.45
N HIS A 249 11.80 0.94 -0.91
CA HIS A 249 10.78 1.78 -1.57
C HIS A 249 11.17 3.27 -1.60
N ASP A 250 11.98 3.72 -0.66
CA ASP A 250 12.44 5.11 -0.62
C ASP A 250 13.33 5.46 -1.82
N LEU A 251 13.93 4.48 -2.51
CA LEU A 251 14.65 4.69 -3.78
C LEU A 251 13.76 5.36 -4.85
N ARG A 252 12.47 5.03 -4.89
CA ARG A 252 11.50 5.70 -5.77
C ARG A 252 11.21 7.13 -5.31
N HIS A 253 11.24 7.38 -4.01
CA HIS A 253 11.11 8.74 -3.48
C HIS A 253 12.33 9.59 -3.87
N VAL A 254 13.53 9.01 -3.78
CA VAL A 254 14.77 9.65 -4.28
C VAL A 254 14.66 10.01 -5.77
N ASN A 255 14.20 9.07 -6.62
CA ASN A 255 14.00 9.34 -8.04
C ASN A 255 12.99 10.47 -8.28
N ALA A 256 11.86 10.46 -7.57
CA ALA A 256 10.87 11.53 -7.69
C ALA A 256 11.43 12.89 -7.28
N SER A 257 12.22 12.95 -6.19
CA SER A 257 12.91 14.18 -5.77
C SER A 257 13.91 14.68 -6.81
N ILE A 258 14.67 13.77 -7.45
CA ILE A 258 15.58 14.11 -8.55
C ILE A 258 14.79 14.70 -9.73
N MET A 259 13.68 14.07 -10.13
CA MET A 259 12.85 14.60 -11.22
C MET A 259 12.29 15.97 -10.90
N LEU A 260 11.88 16.22 -9.65
CA LEU A 260 11.44 17.54 -9.20
C LEU A 260 12.57 18.57 -9.31
N ALA A 261 13.76 18.26 -8.80
CA ALA A 261 14.93 19.14 -8.86
C ALA A 261 15.34 19.49 -10.32
N LEU A 262 15.15 18.54 -11.23
CA LEU A 262 15.39 18.74 -12.66
C LEU A 262 14.22 19.47 -13.39
N GLY A 263 13.15 19.85 -12.68
CA GLY A 263 11.99 20.51 -13.28
C GLY A 263 11.19 19.63 -14.24
N VAL A 264 11.24 18.31 -14.09
CA VAL A 264 10.49 17.39 -14.95
C VAL A 264 9.00 17.58 -14.72
N PRO A 265 8.19 17.87 -15.78
CA PRO A 265 6.77 18.03 -15.64
C PRO A 265 6.07 16.82 -15.02
N ASP A 266 5.09 17.04 -14.13
CA ASP A 266 4.36 16.00 -13.39
C ASP A 266 3.86 14.86 -14.29
N LYS A 267 3.36 15.19 -15.49
CA LYS A 267 2.88 14.19 -16.46
C LYS A 267 3.96 13.18 -16.82
N TYR A 268 5.15 13.63 -17.16
CA TYR A 268 6.27 12.76 -17.53
C TYR A 268 6.83 12.00 -16.33
N ALA A 269 6.90 12.66 -15.16
CA ALA A 269 7.30 12.00 -13.93
C ALA A 269 6.34 10.86 -13.57
N MET A 270 5.02 11.12 -13.65
CA MET A 270 3.99 10.11 -13.39
C MET A 270 4.07 8.93 -14.36
N GLU A 271 4.23 9.19 -15.64
CA GLU A 271 4.37 8.15 -16.67
C GLU A 271 5.61 7.30 -16.42
N ARG A 272 6.78 7.92 -16.21
CA ARG A 272 8.03 7.23 -15.91
C ARG A 272 7.95 6.36 -14.66
N GLY A 273 7.37 6.88 -13.59
CA GLY A 273 7.25 6.17 -12.32
C GLY A 273 6.02 5.25 -12.23
N GLY A 274 5.06 5.34 -13.15
CA GLY A 274 3.80 4.60 -13.07
C GLY A 274 2.97 5.03 -11.86
N TRP A 275 2.87 6.34 -11.59
CA TRP A 275 1.94 6.91 -10.61
C TRP A 275 0.61 7.25 -11.28
N SER A 276 -0.49 6.82 -10.67
CA SER A 276 -1.82 7.03 -11.23
C SER A 276 -2.42 8.41 -10.94
N THR A 277 -1.91 9.11 -9.93
CA THR A 277 -2.43 10.43 -9.53
C THR A 277 -1.33 11.42 -9.18
N PRO A 278 -1.52 12.73 -9.52
CA PRO A 278 -0.57 13.78 -9.12
C PRO A 278 -0.41 13.89 -7.60
N SER A 279 -1.47 13.63 -6.83
CA SER A 279 -1.41 13.68 -5.37
C SER A 279 -0.44 12.63 -4.81
N THR A 280 -0.38 11.44 -5.40
CA THR A 280 0.57 10.40 -5.00
C THR A 280 2.01 10.86 -5.28
N LEU A 281 2.26 11.45 -6.45
CA LEU A 281 3.57 11.99 -6.81
C LEU A 281 3.96 13.14 -5.88
N LYS A 282 3.05 14.10 -5.62
CA LYS A 282 3.30 15.26 -4.72
C LYS A 282 3.56 14.82 -3.27
N ASN A 283 2.88 13.81 -2.77
CA ASN A 283 3.17 13.26 -1.44
C ASN A 283 4.58 12.65 -1.36
N VAL A 284 5.13 12.18 -2.48
CA VAL A 284 6.49 11.67 -2.59
C VAL A 284 7.52 12.81 -2.56
N TYR A 285 7.21 13.96 -3.19
CA TYR A 285 8.09 15.15 -3.20
C TYR A 285 8.33 15.78 -1.82
N GLN A 286 7.54 15.45 -0.81
CA GLN A 286 7.74 15.96 0.57
C GLN A 286 9.08 15.54 1.20
N HIS A 287 9.81 14.63 0.56
CA HIS A 287 11.13 14.14 0.96
C HIS A 287 12.25 14.76 0.13
N THR A 288 12.12 16.04 -0.29
CA THR A 288 13.22 16.77 -0.96
C THR A 288 14.44 16.81 -0.06
N PHE A 289 15.61 16.60 -0.66
CA PHE A 289 16.88 16.66 0.05
C PHE A 289 17.07 18.04 0.67
N SER A 290 17.63 18.09 1.87
CA SER A 290 17.89 19.35 2.59
C SER A 290 18.74 20.31 1.78
N GLU A 291 19.73 19.80 1.03
CA GLU A 291 20.61 20.57 0.14
C GLU A 291 19.85 21.24 -1.02
N GLU A 292 18.90 20.51 -1.65
CA GLU A 292 18.10 21.07 -2.75
C GLU A 292 17.09 22.11 -2.27
N ARG A 293 16.58 21.97 -1.05
CA ARG A 293 15.74 22.96 -0.41
C ARG A 293 16.52 24.25 -0.15
N ILE A 294 17.70 24.14 0.44
CA ILE A 294 18.59 25.27 0.69
C ILE A 294 18.95 25.98 -0.64
N ALA A 295 19.31 25.21 -1.68
CA ALA A 295 19.63 25.78 -2.99
C ALA A 295 18.42 26.47 -3.64
N THR A 296 17.22 25.98 -3.40
CA THR A 296 15.98 26.60 -3.89
C THR A 296 15.68 27.89 -3.13
N ASP A 297 15.81 27.86 -1.79
CA ASP A 297 15.64 29.05 -0.95
C ASP A 297 16.64 30.14 -1.35
N GLN A 298 17.92 29.79 -1.54
CA GLN A 298 18.94 30.73 -2.04
C GLN A 298 18.60 31.36 -3.41
N LYS A 299 17.99 30.59 -4.32
CA LYS A 299 17.54 31.15 -5.62
C LYS A 299 16.39 32.11 -5.44
N ILE A 300 15.44 31.80 -4.55
CA ILE A 300 14.32 32.69 -4.22
C ILE A 300 14.85 33.98 -3.57
N ASP A 301 15.73 33.84 -2.58
CA ASP A 301 16.33 34.95 -1.87
C ASP A 301 17.12 35.84 -2.84
N GLY A 302 17.97 35.25 -3.70
CA GLY A 302 18.72 35.99 -4.71
C GLY A 302 17.84 36.71 -5.73
N TYR A 303 16.68 36.12 -6.10
CA TYR A 303 15.70 36.78 -6.95
C TYR A 303 15.05 37.96 -6.22
N MET A 304 14.64 37.77 -4.96
CA MET A 304 14.03 38.84 -4.16
C MET A 304 15.01 39.98 -3.86
N GLU A 305 16.26 39.64 -3.49
CA GLU A 305 17.33 40.66 -3.29
C GLU A 305 17.60 41.48 -4.55
N GLY A 306 17.36 40.92 -5.74
CA GLY A 306 17.48 41.62 -7.01
C GLY A 306 16.60 42.89 -7.09
N PHE A 307 15.45 42.90 -6.43
CA PHE A 307 14.54 44.06 -6.43
C PHE A 307 15.03 45.21 -5.52
N PHE A 308 15.97 44.97 -4.61
CA PHE A 308 16.49 45.95 -3.67
C PHE A 308 17.87 46.47 -4.08
N LYS A 309 18.44 45.99 -5.21
CA LYS A 309 19.76 46.43 -5.69
C LYS A 309 19.76 47.79 -6.42
N ASP A 310 18.58 48.33 -6.70
CA ASP A 310 18.41 49.62 -7.38
C ASP A 310 18.02 50.76 -6.40
N GLU A 311 18.12 50.51 -5.09
CA GLU A 311 18.06 51.53 -4.03
C GLU A 311 19.51 51.82 -3.48
#